data_fe614f6b27b3d2aceb239f93b585fcbf
#
_entry.id   fe614f6b27b3d2aceb239f93b585fcbf
#
_cell.length_a   1.000
_cell.length_b   1.000
_cell.length_c   1.000
_cell.angle_alpha   90.00
_cell.angle_beta   90.00
_cell.angle_gamma   90.00
#
_symmetry.space_group_name_H-M   'P 1'
#
loop_
_entity.id
_entity.type
_entity.pdbx_description
1 polymer ?
#
loop_
_entity_poly.entity_id
_entity_poly.type
_entity_poly.pdbx_seq_one_letter_code
_entity_poly.pdbx_strand_id
1 'polypeptide(L)'
;MNQSIAVVGAGICGLFTGLSLARKGFDVTLFERDVPPPQGNVEDAFFSWQRRGAAQFRHPHAFLGLMCSVLGENYPDLLEELLVAGARKLTFEDMVPDHLTDQYQPEPGDEKLWMLLCRRATIETVLRRYVEREPNLSIQSQTYVTDVIVEETQSGQGESILNVTGIELTDRHNQNAKTVHSADIIVNASGRADKFFGWLQAKGADIVEQRDDAEIVYYTRHYALNEGVSEPKRDSENPSAGDLGYLKYGVFPGDNGHFAIIVCLPNEEAELREAVKNGDKFDQICMNIPGLVPWISPEAATPTTSPFGIGQIHAVWRDYIPSDTSPKLLNYFAVGDAAARTNPLYGRGCSTGTLHAHLLSEVLGSESDPWQRAVAFKAKTEEEIRPIFNASLNEDKNGIKKAAALRQGRSLDKAKSIKQWFGLAFGDALVAAARYQLHVHRGIMRTVNLVEKPGGFLKDKRIRNTVFRYMLRGRKKNAAARIQRSVDRDEMIKVIGEPT
;
A
#
# COMPACT_ATOMS: atom_id res chain seq x y z
N MET A 1 13.59 -30.43 16.99
CA MET A 1 12.44 -30.20 16.08
C MET A 1 12.43 -28.72 15.81
N ASN A 2 12.17 -28.33 14.58
CA ASN A 2 11.99 -26.92 14.23
C ASN A 2 10.70 -26.42 14.91
N GLN A 3 10.68 -25.13 15.34
CA GLN A 3 9.46 -24.55 15.88
C GLN A 3 8.39 -24.45 14.77
N SER A 4 7.15 -24.73 15.15
CA SER A 4 6.00 -24.67 14.27
C SER A 4 5.36 -23.26 14.29
N ILE A 5 5.03 -22.74 13.11
CA ILE A 5 4.41 -21.42 12.97
C ILE A 5 3.12 -21.54 12.16
N ALA A 6 2.03 -21.07 12.71
CA ALA A 6 0.77 -20.91 11.98
C ALA A 6 0.61 -19.46 11.53
N VAL A 7 0.56 -19.23 10.22
CA VAL A 7 0.34 -17.91 9.62
C VAL A 7 -1.10 -17.84 9.10
N VAL A 8 -1.86 -16.85 9.54
CA VAL A 8 -3.28 -16.71 9.16
C VAL A 8 -3.43 -15.62 8.08
N GLY A 9 -3.78 -16.06 6.89
CA GLY A 9 -3.91 -15.24 5.68
C GLY A 9 -2.76 -15.49 4.68
N ALA A 10 -3.10 -15.84 3.44
CA ALA A 10 -2.16 -16.03 2.34
C ALA A 10 -2.32 -14.93 1.25
N GLY A 11 -2.45 -13.68 1.67
CA GLY A 11 -2.23 -12.51 0.82
C GLY A 11 -0.73 -12.22 0.69
N ILE A 12 -0.34 -11.15 -0.02
CA ILE A 12 1.07 -10.79 -0.28
C ILE A 12 1.91 -10.80 1.02
N CYS A 13 1.44 -10.12 2.07
CA CYS A 13 2.16 -10.07 3.35
C CYS A 13 2.30 -11.46 3.99
N GLY A 14 1.21 -12.25 4.04
CA GLY A 14 1.26 -13.60 4.64
C GLY A 14 2.15 -14.57 3.86
N LEU A 15 2.13 -14.50 2.53
CA LEU A 15 3.01 -15.31 1.67
C LEU A 15 4.48 -14.96 1.89
N PHE A 16 4.86 -13.67 1.96
CA PHE A 16 6.22 -13.27 2.29
C PHE A 16 6.60 -13.64 3.73
N THR A 17 5.65 -13.56 4.67
CA THR A 17 5.88 -14.00 6.05
C THR A 17 6.19 -15.49 6.09
N GLY A 18 5.34 -16.32 5.48
CA GLY A 18 5.58 -17.76 5.44
C GLY A 18 6.89 -18.12 4.77
N LEU A 19 7.16 -17.54 3.61
CA LEU A 19 8.38 -17.78 2.83
C LEU A 19 9.65 -17.39 3.61
N SER A 20 9.66 -16.20 4.20
CA SER A 20 10.84 -15.71 4.95
C SER A 20 11.11 -16.55 6.20
N LEU A 21 10.05 -17.02 6.90
CA LEU A 21 10.16 -17.88 8.07
C LEU A 21 10.59 -19.31 7.70
N ALA A 22 10.02 -19.89 6.65
CA ALA A 22 10.42 -21.21 6.17
C ALA A 22 11.91 -21.25 5.78
N ARG A 23 12.41 -20.22 5.12
CA ARG A 23 13.84 -20.06 4.77
C ARG A 23 14.75 -19.83 5.99
N LYS A 24 14.20 -19.47 7.15
CA LYS A 24 14.93 -19.47 8.44
C LYS A 24 14.89 -20.82 9.15
N GLY A 25 14.24 -21.83 8.57
CA GLY A 25 14.18 -23.20 9.09
C GLY A 25 12.99 -23.47 10.01
N PHE A 26 12.00 -22.60 10.07
CA PHE A 26 10.73 -22.88 10.76
C PHE A 26 9.82 -23.79 9.94
N ASP A 27 8.98 -24.59 10.61
CA ASP A 27 7.92 -25.36 9.97
C ASP A 27 6.66 -24.50 9.90
N VAL A 28 6.28 -24.07 8.69
CA VAL A 28 5.24 -23.05 8.51
C VAL A 28 3.99 -23.65 7.87
N THR A 29 2.84 -23.37 8.48
CA THR A 29 1.52 -23.63 7.87
C THR A 29 0.77 -22.32 7.69
N LEU A 30 0.42 -21.99 6.44
CA LEU A 30 -0.47 -20.87 6.15
C LEU A 30 -1.92 -21.35 6.05
N PHE A 31 -2.83 -20.58 6.66
CA PHE A 31 -4.27 -20.81 6.61
C PHE A 31 -4.94 -19.72 5.78
N GLU A 32 -5.61 -20.12 4.69
CA GLU A 32 -6.28 -19.19 3.79
C GLU A 32 -7.75 -19.58 3.61
N ARG A 33 -8.64 -18.61 3.80
CA ARG A 33 -10.08 -18.83 3.67
C ARG A 33 -10.58 -18.97 2.23
N ASP A 34 -9.86 -18.38 1.29
CA ASP A 34 -10.22 -18.38 -0.13
C ASP A 34 -9.67 -19.63 -0.85
N VAL A 35 -10.24 -19.93 -2.00
CA VAL A 35 -9.74 -20.97 -2.89
C VAL A 35 -8.33 -20.63 -3.41
N PRO A 36 -7.51 -21.62 -3.81
CA PRO A 36 -6.23 -21.36 -4.46
C PRO A 36 -6.45 -20.64 -5.81
N PRO A 37 -5.40 -20.02 -6.37
CA PRO A 37 -5.49 -19.42 -7.69
C PRO A 37 -5.87 -20.48 -8.75
N PRO A 38 -6.54 -20.08 -9.83
CA PRO A 38 -6.87 -21.00 -10.92
C PRO A 38 -5.59 -21.58 -11.53
N GLN A 39 -5.70 -22.83 -12.01
CA GLN A 39 -4.63 -23.44 -12.78
C GLN A 39 -4.55 -22.77 -14.17
N GLY A 40 -3.37 -22.77 -14.80
CA GLY A 40 -3.18 -22.22 -16.14
C GLY A 40 -2.55 -20.83 -16.16
N ASN A 41 -2.99 -19.98 -17.09
CA ASN A 41 -2.40 -18.67 -17.29
C ASN A 41 -2.62 -17.77 -16.07
N VAL A 42 -1.57 -17.02 -15.69
CA VAL A 42 -1.62 -16.05 -14.59
C VAL A 42 -2.63 -14.93 -14.87
N GLU A 43 -2.80 -14.57 -16.13
CA GLU A 43 -3.74 -13.53 -16.56
C GLU A 43 -5.20 -13.87 -16.22
N ASP A 44 -5.58 -15.13 -16.34
CA ASP A 44 -6.94 -15.60 -16.03
C ASP A 44 -7.32 -15.38 -14.56
N ALA A 45 -6.34 -15.32 -13.68
CA ALA A 45 -6.56 -15.10 -12.25
C ALA A 45 -7.23 -13.74 -11.97
N PHE A 46 -6.95 -12.70 -12.75
CA PHE A 46 -7.58 -11.40 -12.57
C PHE A 46 -9.10 -11.46 -12.74
N PHE A 47 -9.58 -12.23 -13.69
CA PHE A 47 -11.01 -12.33 -14.03
C PHE A 47 -11.72 -13.42 -13.21
N SER A 48 -11.08 -14.55 -12.97
CA SER A 48 -11.72 -15.76 -12.44
C SER A 48 -11.46 -16.04 -10.97
N TRP A 49 -10.31 -15.58 -10.40
CA TRP A 49 -9.99 -15.86 -9.02
C TRP A 49 -10.81 -15.00 -8.05
N GLN A 50 -11.58 -15.68 -7.20
CA GLN A 50 -12.38 -15.01 -6.18
C GLN A 50 -11.61 -14.89 -4.88
N ARG A 51 -11.14 -13.68 -4.59
CA ARG A 51 -10.41 -13.32 -3.37
C ARG A 51 -11.29 -12.50 -2.42
N ARG A 52 -12.20 -13.16 -1.72
CA ARG A 52 -13.09 -12.51 -0.74
C ARG A 52 -12.32 -11.95 0.46
N GLY A 53 -11.16 -12.57 0.79
CA GLY A 53 -10.22 -12.11 1.81
C GLY A 53 -9.48 -10.82 1.46
N ALA A 54 -9.41 -10.48 0.19
CA ALA A 54 -8.70 -9.32 -0.31
C ALA A 54 -9.65 -8.40 -1.10
N ALA A 55 -10.49 -7.61 -0.40
CA ALA A 55 -11.45 -6.71 -1.04
C ALA A 55 -10.82 -5.78 -2.08
N GLN A 56 -9.54 -5.45 -1.90
CA GLN A 56 -8.75 -4.63 -2.82
C GLN A 56 -8.08 -5.43 -3.94
N PHE A 57 -8.37 -6.72 -4.13
CA PHE A 57 -7.66 -7.61 -5.07
C PHE A 57 -7.63 -7.08 -6.51
N ARG A 58 -8.72 -6.48 -6.97
CA ARG A 58 -8.82 -5.90 -8.32
C ARG A 58 -8.52 -4.40 -8.38
N HIS A 59 -8.33 -3.72 -7.25
CA HIS A 59 -7.88 -2.34 -7.27
C HIS A 59 -6.39 -2.26 -7.66
N PRO A 60 -5.95 -1.16 -8.29
CA PRO A 60 -4.56 -1.01 -8.66
C PRO A 60 -3.65 -0.92 -7.44
N HIS A 61 -2.43 -1.41 -7.60
CA HIS A 61 -1.40 -1.39 -6.56
C HIS A 61 -0.12 -0.80 -7.13
N ALA A 62 0.62 -0.08 -6.29
CA ALA A 62 1.99 0.29 -6.54
C ALA A 62 2.90 -0.63 -5.72
N PHE A 63 3.84 -1.29 -6.38
CA PHE A 63 4.88 -2.09 -5.74
C PHE A 63 6.16 -1.27 -5.74
N LEU A 64 6.39 -0.59 -4.60
CA LEU A 64 7.40 0.45 -4.48
C LEU A 64 8.81 -0.12 -4.28
N GLY A 65 9.82 0.73 -4.44
CA GLY A 65 11.23 0.38 -4.37
C GLY A 65 11.65 -0.40 -3.12
N LEU A 66 11.02 -0.16 -1.97
CA LEU A 66 11.26 -0.96 -0.77
C LEU A 66 10.94 -2.45 -0.99
N MET A 67 9.76 -2.78 -1.51
CA MET A 67 9.39 -4.16 -1.82
C MET A 67 10.25 -4.72 -2.94
N CYS A 68 10.53 -3.89 -3.96
CA CYS A 68 11.37 -4.26 -5.09
C CYS A 68 12.80 -4.60 -4.68
N SER A 69 13.36 -3.86 -3.70
CA SER A 69 14.68 -4.19 -3.13
C SER A 69 14.66 -5.53 -2.41
N VAL A 70 13.62 -5.79 -1.60
CA VAL A 70 13.46 -7.11 -0.94
C VAL A 70 13.36 -8.24 -1.97
N LEU A 71 12.58 -8.05 -3.05
CA LEU A 71 12.49 -9.03 -4.14
C LEU A 71 13.84 -9.27 -4.80
N GLY A 72 14.55 -8.21 -5.19
CA GLY A 72 15.84 -8.34 -5.87
C GLY A 72 16.95 -8.92 -5.00
N GLU A 73 16.98 -8.59 -3.71
CA GLU A 73 18.03 -9.01 -2.78
C GLU A 73 17.80 -10.43 -2.23
N ASN A 74 16.54 -10.82 -1.96
CA ASN A 74 16.22 -12.07 -1.27
C ASN A 74 15.56 -13.13 -2.16
N TYR A 75 14.92 -12.72 -3.27
CA TYR A 75 14.12 -13.59 -4.13
C TYR A 75 14.31 -13.25 -5.62
N PRO A 76 15.55 -13.25 -6.13
CA PRO A 76 15.82 -12.85 -7.53
C PRO A 76 15.15 -13.77 -8.54
N ASP A 77 15.01 -15.04 -8.25
CA ASP A 77 14.32 -16.04 -9.05
C ASP A 77 12.78 -15.80 -9.09
N LEU A 78 12.17 -15.41 -7.97
CA LEU A 78 10.77 -14.97 -7.94
C LEU A 78 10.57 -13.70 -8.78
N LEU A 79 11.51 -12.76 -8.71
CA LEU A 79 11.46 -11.55 -9.54
C LEU A 79 11.51 -11.91 -11.02
N GLU A 80 12.35 -12.86 -11.42
CA GLU A 80 12.42 -13.35 -12.79
C GLU A 80 11.09 -13.99 -13.24
N GLU A 81 10.49 -14.84 -12.41
CA GLU A 81 9.17 -15.42 -12.69
C GLU A 81 8.09 -14.35 -12.87
N LEU A 82 8.11 -13.27 -12.08
CA LEU A 82 7.20 -12.14 -12.23
C LEU A 82 7.39 -11.42 -13.56
N LEU A 83 8.64 -11.21 -13.98
CA LEU A 83 8.94 -10.58 -15.27
C LEU A 83 8.49 -11.47 -16.44
N VAL A 84 8.69 -12.79 -16.36
CA VAL A 84 8.18 -13.76 -17.33
C VAL A 84 6.65 -13.77 -17.39
N ALA A 85 5.97 -13.55 -16.27
CA ALA A 85 4.52 -13.43 -16.19
C ALA A 85 3.97 -12.09 -16.74
N GLY A 86 4.84 -11.21 -17.25
CA GLY A 86 4.47 -9.94 -17.87
C GLY A 86 4.62 -8.71 -16.98
N ALA A 87 5.06 -8.87 -15.73
CA ALA A 87 5.40 -7.72 -14.90
C ALA A 87 6.61 -6.96 -15.48
N ARG A 88 6.68 -5.65 -15.21
CA ARG A 88 7.74 -4.79 -15.77
C ARG A 88 8.37 -3.94 -14.68
N LYS A 89 9.63 -3.58 -14.90
CA LYS A 89 10.33 -2.59 -14.06
C LYS A 89 10.09 -1.19 -14.60
N LEU A 90 9.72 -0.27 -13.73
CA LEU A 90 9.73 1.17 -13.97
C LEU A 90 10.91 1.75 -13.20
N THR A 91 12.00 2.05 -13.89
CA THR A 91 13.25 2.50 -13.28
C THR A 91 13.20 3.98 -12.88
N PHE A 92 14.20 4.45 -12.12
CA PHE A 92 14.27 5.88 -11.80
C PHE A 92 14.44 6.72 -13.07
N GLU A 93 15.21 6.26 -14.04
CA GLU A 93 15.37 6.93 -15.35
C GLU A 93 14.00 7.12 -16.04
N ASP A 94 13.17 6.09 -16.04
CA ASP A 94 11.80 6.17 -16.57
C ASP A 94 10.90 7.14 -15.79
N MET A 95 11.22 7.40 -14.52
CA MET A 95 10.47 8.31 -13.66
C MET A 95 10.96 9.75 -13.69
N VAL A 96 12.09 10.03 -14.36
CA VAL A 96 12.59 11.39 -14.53
C VAL A 96 11.60 12.20 -15.39
N PRO A 97 11.20 13.41 -14.96
CA PRO A 97 10.37 14.28 -15.77
C PRO A 97 11.03 14.57 -17.13
N ASP A 98 10.24 14.61 -18.21
CA ASP A 98 10.67 14.80 -19.59
C ASP A 98 11.63 15.98 -19.76
N HIS A 99 11.34 17.14 -19.13
CA HIS A 99 12.17 18.34 -19.19
C HIS A 99 13.48 18.26 -18.36
N LEU A 100 13.71 17.17 -17.61
CA LEU A 100 14.94 16.92 -16.85
C LEU A 100 15.74 15.74 -17.41
N THR A 101 15.26 15.05 -18.43
CA THR A 101 15.87 13.84 -18.96
C THR A 101 17.30 14.07 -19.43
N ASP A 102 17.57 15.20 -20.10
CA ASP A 102 18.93 15.55 -20.58
C ASP A 102 19.92 15.79 -19.43
N GLN A 103 19.43 16.04 -18.20
CA GLN A 103 20.26 16.23 -17.02
C GLN A 103 20.52 14.92 -16.26
N TYR A 104 19.86 13.84 -16.67
CA TYR A 104 19.97 12.57 -15.97
C TYR A 104 21.37 11.98 -16.12
N GLN A 105 21.96 11.69 -14.98
CA GLN A 105 23.15 10.87 -14.84
C GLN A 105 22.89 9.90 -13.69
N PRO A 106 23.17 8.59 -13.86
CA PRO A 106 23.03 7.62 -12.77
C PRO A 106 23.86 8.02 -11.55
N GLU A 107 23.25 7.93 -10.36
CA GLU A 107 23.92 8.11 -9.08
C GLU A 107 23.75 6.86 -8.21
N PRO A 108 24.70 6.55 -7.29
CA PRO A 108 24.53 5.44 -6.35
C PRO A 108 23.22 5.54 -5.56
N GLY A 109 22.46 4.44 -5.53
CA GLY A 109 21.13 4.36 -4.91
C GLY A 109 19.97 4.44 -5.92
N ASP A 110 20.21 4.87 -7.17
CA ASP A 110 19.18 4.88 -8.21
C ASP A 110 18.71 3.45 -8.55
N GLU A 111 19.58 2.46 -8.39
CA GLU A 111 19.27 1.03 -8.58
C GLU A 111 18.20 0.50 -7.63
N LYS A 112 17.90 1.22 -6.53
CA LYS A 112 16.82 0.92 -5.58
C LYS A 112 15.54 1.71 -5.88
N LEU A 113 15.61 2.70 -6.78
CA LEU A 113 14.49 3.55 -7.16
C LEU A 113 13.79 2.99 -8.38
N TRP A 114 13.06 1.89 -8.20
CA TRP A 114 12.25 1.33 -9.26
C TRP A 114 10.95 0.75 -8.68
N MET A 115 9.94 0.64 -9.51
CA MET A 115 8.65 0.06 -9.15
C MET A 115 8.38 -1.15 -10.03
N LEU A 116 7.70 -2.15 -9.47
CA LEU A 116 7.20 -3.28 -10.26
C LEU A 116 5.78 -2.94 -10.73
N LEU A 117 5.57 -2.97 -12.03
CA LEU A 117 4.29 -2.73 -12.69
C LEU A 117 3.65 -4.06 -13.05
N CYS A 118 2.60 -4.42 -12.34
CA CYS A 118 1.71 -5.54 -12.65
C CYS A 118 0.41 -5.43 -11.87
N ARG A 119 -0.61 -6.16 -12.31
CA ARG A 119 -1.84 -6.31 -11.53
C ARG A 119 -1.55 -7.13 -10.27
N ARG A 120 -2.29 -6.86 -9.21
CA ARG A 120 -2.17 -7.62 -7.96
C ARG A 120 -2.44 -9.11 -8.18
N ALA A 121 -3.38 -9.47 -9.04
CA ALA A 121 -3.66 -10.85 -9.38
C ALA A 121 -2.43 -11.59 -9.90
N THR A 122 -1.63 -10.94 -10.74
CA THR A 122 -0.39 -11.48 -11.30
C THR A 122 0.63 -11.78 -10.20
N ILE A 123 0.94 -10.78 -9.36
CA ILE A 123 1.93 -11.01 -8.29
C ILE A 123 1.43 -12.01 -7.24
N GLU A 124 0.15 -11.97 -6.82
CA GLU A 124 -0.36 -12.96 -5.86
C GLU A 124 -0.35 -14.37 -6.40
N THR A 125 -0.65 -14.57 -7.70
CA THR A 125 -0.63 -15.89 -8.32
C THR A 125 0.78 -16.44 -8.43
N VAL A 126 1.73 -15.65 -8.93
CA VAL A 126 3.13 -16.07 -9.07
C VAL A 126 3.75 -16.34 -7.71
N LEU A 127 3.61 -15.41 -6.76
CA LEU A 127 4.12 -15.56 -5.40
C LEU A 127 3.52 -16.77 -4.70
N ARG A 128 2.21 -17.03 -4.85
CA ARG A 128 1.56 -18.20 -4.28
C ARG A 128 2.14 -19.50 -4.82
N ARG A 129 2.28 -19.64 -6.15
CA ARG A 129 2.88 -20.81 -6.80
C ARG A 129 4.35 -20.99 -6.43
N TYR A 130 5.07 -19.88 -6.23
CA TYR A 130 6.46 -19.90 -5.78
C TYR A 130 6.57 -20.43 -4.35
N VAL A 131 5.76 -19.92 -3.43
CA VAL A 131 5.76 -20.32 -2.01
C VAL A 131 5.33 -21.78 -1.82
N GLU A 132 4.44 -22.30 -2.65
CA GLU A 132 4.01 -23.72 -2.59
C GLU A 132 5.13 -24.73 -2.91
N ARG A 133 6.26 -24.27 -3.45
CA ARG A 133 7.44 -25.12 -3.71
C ARG A 133 8.43 -25.16 -2.54
N GLU A 134 8.21 -24.33 -1.50
CA GLU A 134 9.11 -24.26 -0.35
C GLU A 134 8.93 -25.47 0.55
N PRO A 135 10.01 -26.25 0.85
CA PRO A 135 9.87 -27.56 1.51
C PRO A 135 9.25 -27.54 2.90
N ASN A 136 9.56 -26.49 3.68
CA ASN A 136 9.10 -26.37 5.08
C ASN A 136 7.83 -25.52 5.19
N LEU A 137 7.05 -25.42 4.10
CA LEU A 137 5.86 -24.60 4.07
C LEU A 137 4.69 -25.36 3.44
N SER A 138 3.55 -25.29 4.10
CA SER A 138 2.29 -25.79 3.57
C SER A 138 1.21 -24.72 3.59
N ILE A 139 0.26 -24.79 2.65
CA ILE A 139 -0.84 -23.82 2.59
C ILE A 139 -2.18 -24.55 2.57
N GLN A 140 -2.97 -24.37 3.62
CA GLN A 140 -4.31 -24.89 3.76
C GLN A 140 -5.32 -23.85 3.28
N SER A 141 -5.81 -24.02 2.06
CA SER A 141 -6.84 -23.18 1.47
C SER A 141 -8.24 -23.60 1.93
N GLN A 142 -9.22 -22.69 1.79
CA GLN A 142 -10.62 -22.89 2.16
C GLN A 142 -10.82 -23.20 3.65
N THR A 143 -9.84 -22.81 4.47
CA THR A 143 -9.81 -23.03 5.92
C THR A 143 -10.05 -21.72 6.65
N TYR A 144 -11.07 -21.72 7.51
CA TYR A 144 -11.48 -20.52 8.26
C TYR A 144 -10.97 -20.59 9.68
N VAL A 145 -10.17 -19.61 10.07
CA VAL A 145 -9.83 -19.39 11.48
C VAL A 145 -11.01 -18.68 12.14
N THR A 146 -11.50 -19.25 13.22
CA THR A 146 -12.72 -18.79 13.93
C THR A 146 -12.45 -18.27 15.33
N ASP A 147 -11.33 -18.62 15.94
CA ASP A 147 -10.88 -18.12 17.23
C ASP A 147 -9.37 -18.35 17.41
N VAL A 148 -8.82 -17.78 18.47
CA VAL A 148 -7.44 -17.97 18.93
C VAL A 148 -7.45 -18.72 20.28
N ILE A 149 -6.52 -19.66 20.44
CA ILE A 149 -6.35 -20.42 21.68
C ILE A 149 -5.28 -19.76 22.52
N VAL A 150 -5.60 -19.46 23.77
CA VAL A 150 -4.68 -18.82 24.73
C VAL A 150 -4.64 -19.61 26.02
N GLU A 151 -3.47 -19.65 26.64
CA GLU A 151 -3.25 -20.17 27.97
C GLU A 151 -2.80 -18.99 28.88
N GLU A 152 -3.35 -18.93 30.06
CA GLU A 152 -2.96 -17.91 31.02
C GLU A 152 -1.78 -18.43 31.84
N THR A 153 -0.69 -17.64 31.90
CA THR A 153 0.50 -17.91 32.68
C THR A 153 0.81 -16.71 33.56
N GLN A 154 1.68 -16.88 34.55
CA GLN A 154 2.13 -15.75 35.38
C GLN A 154 3.57 -15.38 35.09
N SER A 155 3.85 -14.08 35.00
CA SER A 155 5.22 -13.56 34.98
C SER A 155 5.93 -13.88 36.33
N GLY A 156 7.26 -13.81 36.32
CA GLY A 156 8.04 -13.88 37.54
C GLY A 156 7.69 -12.82 38.59
N GLN A 157 6.89 -11.80 38.25
CA GLN A 157 6.38 -10.74 39.08
C GLN A 157 4.91 -10.94 39.49
N GLY A 158 4.28 -12.08 39.13
CA GLY A 158 2.89 -12.42 39.40
C GLY A 158 1.85 -11.74 38.53
N GLU A 159 2.26 -11.08 37.43
CA GLU A 159 1.33 -10.53 36.43
C GLU A 159 0.79 -11.62 35.49
N SER A 160 -0.49 -11.54 35.13
CA SER A 160 -1.10 -12.44 34.15
C SER A 160 -0.53 -12.15 32.75
N ILE A 161 -0.09 -13.22 32.09
CA ILE A 161 0.40 -13.22 30.72
C ILE A 161 -0.43 -14.20 29.90
N LEU A 162 -0.91 -13.75 28.75
CA LEU A 162 -1.59 -14.61 27.79
C LEU A 162 -0.55 -15.21 26.82
N ASN A 163 -0.44 -16.52 26.82
CA ASN A 163 0.38 -17.27 25.90
C ASN A 163 -0.49 -17.86 24.79
N VAL A 164 -0.26 -17.46 23.54
CA VAL A 164 -1.02 -17.99 22.41
C VAL A 164 -0.41 -19.31 21.98
N THR A 165 -1.25 -20.38 21.96
CA THR A 165 -0.81 -21.76 21.72
C THR A 165 -1.46 -22.42 20.50
N GLY A 166 -2.40 -21.71 19.84
CA GLY A 166 -3.06 -22.25 18.66
C GLY A 166 -4.20 -21.39 18.12
N ILE A 167 -4.88 -21.96 17.15
CA ILE A 167 -6.06 -21.37 16.48
C ILE A 167 -7.18 -22.41 16.37
N GLU A 168 -8.43 -21.95 16.45
CA GLU A 168 -9.59 -22.75 16.10
C GLU A 168 -9.87 -22.62 14.60
N LEU A 169 -10.06 -23.75 13.96
CA LEU A 169 -10.34 -23.86 12.53
C LEU A 169 -11.74 -24.39 12.28
N THR A 170 -12.34 -23.95 11.19
CA THR A 170 -13.58 -24.52 10.67
C THR A 170 -13.42 -24.84 9.20
N ASP A 171 -13.69 -26.11 8.83
CA ASP A 171 -13.74 -26.56 7.45
C ASP A 171 -15.18 -26.47 6.94
N ARG A 172 -15.41 -25.70 5.90
CA ARG A 172 -16.74 -25.59 5.26
C ARG A 172 -17.16 -26.84 4.51
N HIS A 173 -16.21 -27.64 4.05
CA HIS A 173 -16.52 -28.88 3.32
C HIS A 173 -16.94 -30.02 4.25
N ASN A 174 -16.54 -29.93 5.52
CA ASN A 174 -16.85 -30.96 6.52
C ASN A 174 -17.85 -30.46 7.58
N GLN A 175 -19.05 -30.04 7.14
CA GLN A 175 -20.18 -29.67 8.01
C GLN A 175 -19.84 -28.65 9.12
N ASN A 176 -18.89 -27.76 8.87
CA ASN A 176 -18.35 -26.79 9.83
C ASN A 176 -17.74 -27.43 11.09
N ALA A 177 -17.17 -28.63 10.98
CA ALA A 177 -16.46 -29.27 12.08
C ALA A 177 -15.35 -28.34 12.58
N LYS A 178 -15.34 -28.13 13.89
CA LYS A 178 -14.32 -27.32 14.57
C LYS A 178 -13.13 -28.21 14.92
N THR A 179 -11.95 -27.76 14.59
CA THR A 179 -10.68 -28.39 14.97
C THR A 179 -9.74 -27.38 15.57
N VAL A 180 -8.80 -27.81 16.39
CA VAL A 180 -7.75 -26.96 16.94
C VAL A 180 -6.43 -27.28 16.22
N HIS A 181 -5.75 -26.27 15.77
CA HIS A 181 -4.38 -26.38 15.28
C HIS A 181 -3.45 -25.71 16.28
N SER A 182 -2.61 -26.50 16.93
CA SER A 182 -1.59 -26.01 17.86
C SER A 182 -0.32 -25.66 17.11
N ALA A 183 0.31 -24.57 17.48
CA ALA A 183 1.62 -24.14 16.97
C ALA A 183 2.36 -23.34 18.04
N ASP A 184 3.70 -23.38 17.98
CA ASP A 184 4.55 -22.63 18.92
C ASP A 184 4.39 -21.12 18.77
N ILE A 185 4.07 -20.64 17.56
CA ILE A 185 3.89 -19.22 17.25
C ILE A 185 2.71 -19.04 16.30
N ILE A 186 1.88 -18.05 16.58
CA ILE A 186 0.78 -17.62 15.70
C ILE A 186 1.08 -16.27 15.10
N VAL A 187 1.03 -16.18 13.76
CA VAL A 187 1.21 -14.93 13.02
C VAL A 187 -0.09 -14.55 12.31
N ASN A 188 -0.61 -13.39 12.66
CA ASN A 188 -1.79 -12.82 12.05
C ASN A 188 -1.39 -11.95 10.84
N ALA A 189 -1.61 -12.46 9.65
CA ALA A 189 -1.47 -11.76 8.37
C ALA A 189 -2.83 -11.63 7.65
N SER A 190 -3.95 -11.65 8.39
CA SER A 190 -5.32 -11.65 7.85
C SER A 190 -5.75 -10.32 7.23
N GLY A 191 -4.91 -9.30 7.31
CA GLY A 191 -5.09 -8.03 6.64
C GLY A 191 -6.28 -7.23 7.16
N ARG A 192 -7.00 -6.55 6.24
CA ARG A 192 -8.14 -5.69 6.59
C ARG A 192 -9.31 -6.43 7.28
N ALA A 193 -9.44 -7.72 7.01
CA ALA A 193 -10.53 -8.55 7.54
C ALA A 193 -10.24 -9.17 8.90
N ASP A 194 -9.21 -8.67 9.58
CA ASP A 194 -8.75 -9.15 10.88
C ASP A 194 -9.85 -9.22 11.93
N LYS A 195 -9.90 -10.35 12.64
CA LYS A 195 -10.78 -10.60 13.79
C LYS A 195 -10.00 -10.89 15.07
N PHE A 196 -8.70 -11.16 14.98
CA PHE A 196 -7.87 -11.47 16.15
C PHE A 196 -7.87 -10.38 17.21
N PHE A 197 -7.91 -9.12 16.77
CA PHE A 197 -8.01 -7.99 17.69
C PHE A 197 -9.18 -8.17 18.67
N GLY A 198 -10.39 -8.44 18.16
CA GLY A 198 -11.57 -8.64 19.00
C GLY A 198 -11.51 -9.92 19.84
N TRP A 199 -10.99 -11.04 19.28
CA TRP A 199 -10.86 -12.29 20.01
C TRP A 199 -9.87 -12.18 21.17
N LEU A 200 -8.72 -11.57 20.95
CA LEU A 200 -7.70 -11.37 21.97
C LEU A 200 -8.18 -10.43 23.08
N GLN A 201 -8.87 -9.33 22.73
CA GLN A 201 -9.47 -8.44 23.74
C GLN A 201 -10.53 -9.17 24.58
N ALA A 202 -11.37 -10.01 23.97
CA ALA A 202 -12.35 -10.81 24.70
C ALA A 202 -11.71 -11.82 25.67
N LYS A 203 -10.45 -12.20 25.43
CA LYS A 203 -9.63 -13.05 26.31
C LYS A 203 -8.75 -12.26 27.29
N GLY A 204 -8.92 -10.93 27.34
CA GLY A 204 -8.25 -10.08 28.31
C GLY A 204 -6.93 -9.46 27.84
N ALA A 205 -6.59 -9.57 26.56
CA ALA A 205 -5.39 -8.91 26.03
C ALA A 205 -5.54 -7.38 26.03
N ASP A 206 -4.53 -6.69 26.56
CA ASP A 206 -4.44 -5.24 26.54
C ASP A 206 -3.84 -4.80 25.22
N ILE A 207 -4.69 -4.38 24.27
CA ILE A 207 -4.31 -3.95 22.93
C ILE A 207 -4.91 -2.57 22.66
N VAL A 208 -4.07 -1.61 22.30
CA VAL A 208 -4.50 -0.26 21.96
C VAL A 208 -4.66 -0.13 20.44
N GLU A 209 -5.83 0.32 19.99
CA GLU A 209 -6.07 0.63 18.59
C GLU A 209 -6.20 2.13 18.38
N GLN A 210 -5.40 2.68 17.47
CA GLN A 210 -5.61 3.99 16.85
C GLN A 210 -6.31 3.76 15.52
N ARG A 211 -7.42 4.49 15.27
CA ARG A 211 -8.18 4.40 14.03
C ARG A 211 -8.62 5.79 13.57
N ASP A 212 -8.26 6.13 12.33
CA ASP A 212 -8.59 7.42 11.69
C ASP A 212 -9.27 7.15 10.35
N ASP A 213 -10.38 7.83 10.04
CA ASP A 213 -11.05 7.75 8.75
C ASP A 213 -10.36 8.67 7.74
N ALA A 214 -10.15 8.19 6.53
CA ALA A 214 -9.58 8.98 5.44
C ALA A 214 -10.64 9.82 4.69
N GLU A 215 -11.93 9.60 4.97
CA GLU A 215 -13.09 10.31 4.40
C GLU A 215 -13.12 10.31 2.86
N ILE A 216 -12.64 9.24 2.25
CA ILE A 216 -12.59 9.09 0.78
C ILE A 216 -13.11 7.72 0.34
N VAL A 217 -13.51 7.67 -0.91
CA VAL A 217 -13.89 6.45 -1.63
C VAL A 217 -13.10 6.38 -2.93
N TYR A 218 -12.75 5.16 -3.34
CA TYR A 218 -12.05 4.88 -4.59
C TYR A 218 -12.98 4.19 -5.56
N TYR A 219 -12.91 4.60 -6.81
CA TYR A 219 -13.50 3.89 -7.93
C TYR A 219 -12.41 3.54 -8.93
N THR A 220 -12.45 2.32 -9.41
CA THR A 220 -11.46 1.77 -10.34
C THR A 220 -12.17 1.24 -11.57
N ARG A 221 -11.61 1.48 -12.75
CA ARG A 221 -11.96 0.81 -14.00
C ARG A 221 -10.69 0.31 -14.66
N HIS A 222 -10.73 -0.91 -15.19
CA HIS A 222 -9.62 -1.51 -15.94
C HIS A 222 -9.85 -1.40 -17.43
N TYR A 223 -8.72 -1.30 -18.15
CA TYR A 223 -8.63 -1.19 -19.58
C TYR A 223 -7.54 -2.10 -20.12
N ALA A 224 -7.61 -2.43 -21.40
CA ALA A 224 -6.54 -3.03 -22.17
C ALA A 224 -6.19 -2.10 -23.32
N LEU A 225 -4.90 -1.89 -23.57
CA LEU A 225 -4.43 -1.19 -24.76
C LEU A 225 -4.90 -1.94 -26.01
N ASN A 226 -5.33 -1.21 -27.02
CA ASN A 226 -5.71 -1.79 -28.30
C ASN A 226 -4.50 -2.40 -29.00
N GLU A 227 -4.72 -3.34 -29.92
CA GLU A 227 -3.66 -4.01 -30.64
C GLU A 227 -2.74 -3.02 -31.37
N GLY A 228 -1.43 -3.16 -31.16
CA GLY A 228 -0.42 -2.28 -31.75
C GLY A 228 -0.25 -0.93 -31.05
N VAL A 229 -1.04 -0.63 -30.01
CA VAL A 229 -0.91 0.61 -29.26
C VAL A 229 0.06 0.43 -28.09
N SER A 230 0.96 1.38 -27.94
CA SER A 230 1.89 1.45 -26.78
C SER A 230 1.39 2.43 -25.73
N GLU A 231 1.88 2.26 -24.49
CA GLU A 231 1.59 3.22 -23.42
C GLU A 231 2.00 4.65 -23.81
N PRO A 232 1.19 5.64 -23.48
CA PRO A 232 1.53 7.04 -23.71
C PRO A 232 2.84 7.45 -23.03
N LYS A 233 3.61 8.28 -23.72
CA LYS A 233 4.78 8.90 -23.10
C LYS A 233 4.38 9.77 -21.93
N ARG A 234 5.27 9.88 -20.95
CA ARG A 234 5.06 10.79 -19.82
C ARG A 234 5.02 12.24 -20.31
N ASP A 235 4.09 13.00 -19.73
CA ASP A 235 3.94 14.43 -19.96
C ASP A 235 3.92 15.13 -18.59
N SER A 236 4.96 15.89 -18.28
CA SER A 236 5.08 16.61 -17.00
C SER A 236 4.14 17.82 -16.89
N GLU A 237 3.57 18.29 -18.00
CA GLU A 237 2.56 19.35 -18.00
C GLU A 237 1.15 18.78 -17.79
N ASN A 238 0.88 17.57 -18.31
CA ASN A 238 -0.38 16.85 -18.16
C ASN A 238 -0.13 15.46 -17.56
N PRO A 239 0.21 15.37 -16.27
CA PRO A 239 0.55 14.09 -15.65
C PRO A 239 -0.65 13.14 -15.61
N SER A 240 -0.39 11.85 -15.76
CA SER A 240 -1.39 10.78 -15.65
C SER A 240 -1.84 10.50 -14.21
N ALA A 241 -1.37 11.25 -13.24
CA ALA A 241 -1.83 11.21 -11.84
C ALA A 241 -1.85 12.62 -11.24
N GLY A 242 -2.89 12.93 -10.45
CA GLY A 242 -3.02 14.27 -9.90
C GLY A 242 -4.08 14.42 -8.80
N ASP A 243 -4.12 15.62 -8.25
CA ASP A 243 -5.04 16.03 -7.18
C ASP A 243 -5.69 17.36 -7.54
N LEU A 244 -6.92 17.31 -8.03
CA LEU A 244 -7.74 18.49 -8.36
C LEU A 244 -8.36 19.14 -7.12
N GLY A 245 -8.22 18.51 -5.95
CA GLY A 245 -8.78 18.97 -4.67
C GLY A 245 -10.16 18.38 -4.37
N TYR A 246 -11.07 18.36 -5.32
CA TYR A 246 -12.36 17.69 -5.24
C TYR A 246 -12.35 16.24 -5.77
N LEU A 247 -11.31 15.90 -6.54
CA LEU A 247 -11.07 14.60 -7.13
C LEU A 247 -9.56 14.35 -7.21
N LYS A 248 -9.12 13.12 -6.94
CA LYS A 248 -7.77 12.66 -7.26
C LYS A 248 -7.86 11.54 -8.27
N TYR A 249 -6.86 11.44 -9.15
CA TYR A 249 -6.84 10.44 -10.20
C TYR A 249 -5.44 9.87 -10.41
N GLY A 250 -5.38 8.70 -11.01
CA GLY A 250 -4.11 8.10 -11.40
C GLY A 250 -4.28 6.93 -12.33
N VAL A 251 -3.34 6.80 -13.28
CA VAL A 251 -3.17 5.63 -14.13
C VAL A 251 -2.16 4.69 -13.48
N PHE A 252 -2.50 3.43 -13.44
CA PHE A 252 -1.66 2.35 -12.94
C PHE A 252 -1.42 1.33 -14.05
N PRO A 253 -0.31 1.42 -14.77
CA PRO A 253 0.07 0.42 -15.75
C PRO A 253 0.24 -0.95 -15.08
N GLY A 254 -0.24 -1.98 -15.76
CA GLY A 254 -0.17 -3.36 -15.31
C GLY A 254 0.73 -4.22 -16.19
N ASP A 255 0.44 -5.51 -16.18
CA ASP A 255 1.04 -6.53 -17.05
C ASP A 255 0.25 -6.66 -18.36
N ASN A 256 0.91 -7.15 -19.42
CA ASN A 256 0.31 -7.57 -20.69
C ASN A 256 -0.62 -6.51 -21.35
N GLY A 257 -0.21 -5.23 -21.33
CA GLY A 257 -1.00 -4.15 -21.93
C GLY A 257 -2.25 -3.73 -21.14
N HIS A 258 -2.50 -4.34 -19.97
CA HIS A 258 -3.58 -3.90 -19.07
C HIS A 258 -3.13 -2.74 -18.21
N PHE A 259 -4.08 -1.86 -17.89
CA PHE A 259 -3.89 -0.79 -16.91
C PHE A 259 -5.20 -0.49 -16.19
N ALA A 260 -5.11 0.23 -15.09
CA ALA A 260 -6.27 0.71 -14.35
C ALA A 260 -6.25 2.23 -14.21
N ILE A 261 -7.42 2.83 -14.22
CA ILE A 261 -7.61 4.20 -13.76
C ILE A 261 -8.33 4.17 -12.44
N ILE A 262 -7.81 4.93 -11.48
CA ILE A 262 -8.43 5.15 -10.18
C ILE A 262 -8.91 6.59 -10.09
N VAL A 263 -10.12 6.77 -9.59
CA VAL A 263 -10.71 8.06 -9.23
C VAL A 263 -11.04 8.01 -7.75
N CYS A 264 -10.45 8.94 -6.98
CA CYS A 264 -10.66 9.04 -5.54
C CYS A 264 -11.47 10.30 -5.24
N LEU A 265 -12.55 10.13 -4.51
CA LEU A 265 -13.50 11.21 -4.21
C LEU A 265 -13.67 11.36 -2.69
N PRO A 266 -13.69 12.59 -2.16
CA PRO A 266 -14.19 12.84 -0.82
C PRO A 266 -15.61 12.29 -0.62
N ASN A 267 -15.92 11.83 0.60
CA ASN A 267 -17.22 11.24 0.89
C ASN A 267 -18.40 12.18 0.60
N GLU A 268 -18.18 13.49 0.66
CA GLU A 268 -19.21 14.49 0.45
C GLU A 268 -19.43 14.90 -1.02
N GLU A 269 -18.61 14.39 -1.96
CA GLU A 269 -18.79 14.63 -3.40
C GLU A 269 -19.88 13.69 -3.98
N ALA A 270 -21.15 13.90 -3.54
CA ALA A 270 -22.24 12.97 -3.82
C ALA A 270 -22.52 12.79 -5.32
N GLU A 271 -22.55 13.87 -6.10
CA GLU A 271 -22.86 13.86 -7.54
C GLU A 271 -21.81 13.09 -8.32
N LEU A 272 -20.51 13.41 -8.11
CA LEU A 272 -19.41 12.69 -8.76
C LEU A 272 -19.35 11.22 -8.33
N ARG A 273 -19.61 10.92 -7.04
CA ARG A 273 -19.64 9.56 -6.53
C ARG A 273 -20.75 8.71 -7.17
N GLU A 274 -21.88 9.30 -7.50
CA GLU A 274 -22.93 8.61 -8.22
C GLU A 274 -22.56 8.41 -9.69
N ALA A 275 -22.03 9.46 -10.34
CA ALA A 275 -21.65 9.42 -11.74
C ALA A 275 -20.56 8.36 -12.04
N VAL A 276 -19.51 8.27 -11.22
CA VAL A 276 -18.39 7.33 -11.47
C VAL A 276 -18.76 5.84 -11.34
N LYS A 277 -19.96 5.51 -10.87
CA LYS A 277 -20.45 4.12 -10.87
C LYS A 277 -20.90 3.65 -12.24
N ASN A 278 -21.27 4.58 -13.12
CA ASN A 278 -21.62 4.30 -14.50
C ASN A 278 -20.35 4.35 -15.37
N GLY A 279 -20.16 3.37 -16.26
CA GLY A 279 -18.95 3.26 -17.09
C GLY A 279 -18.74 4.44 -18.03
N ASP A 280 -19.80 4.87 -18.71
CA ASP A 280 -19.73 5.95 -19.71
C ASP A 280 -19.43 7.29 -19.02
N LYS A 281 -20.06 7.54 -17.86
CA LYS A 281 -19.80 8.73 -17.06
C LYS A 281 -18.41 8.71 -16.42
N PHE A 282 -17.90 7.54 -16.03
CA PHE A 282 -16.54 7.39 -15.54
C PHE A 282 -15.54 7.79 -16.64
N ASP A 283 -15.71 7.28 -17.86
CA ASP A 283 -14.88 7.62 -19.00
C ASP A 283 -15.02 9.09 -19.39
N GLN A 284 -16.25 9.63 -19.38
CA GLN A 284 -16.50 11.05 -19.64
C GLN A 284 -15.74 11.97 -18.66
N ILE A 285 -15.75 11.64 -17.35
CA ILE A 285 -14.96 12.35 -16.34
C ILE A 285 -13.46 12.26 -16.67
N CYS A 286 -12.98 11.07 -16.98
CA CYS A 286 -11.55 10.84 -17.28
C CYS A 286 -11.11 11.54 -18.57
N MET A 287 -11.94 11.57 -19.62
CA MET A 287 -11.68 12.27 -20.88
C MET A 287 -11.59 13.79 -20.73
N ASN A 288 -12.12 14.35 -19.65
CA ASN A 288 -11.98 15.77 -19.33
C ASN A 288 -10.71 16.09 -18.51
N ILE A 289 -9.87 15.10 -18.24
CA ILE A 289 -8.57 15.26 -17.58
C ILE A 289 -7.47 15.05 -18.62
N PRO A 290 -6.76 16.10 -19.08
CA PRO A 290 -5.81 16.00 -20.20
C PRO A 290 -4.78 14.89 -20.07
N GLY A 291 -4.28 14.61 -18.86
CA GLY A 291 -3.32 13.54 -18.62
C GLY A 291 -3.88 12.12 -18.74
N LEU A 292 -5.21 11.96 -18.78
CA LEU A 292 -5.87 10.66 -18.96
C LEU A 292 -6.30 10.40 -20.40
N VAL A 293 -6.54 11.44 -21.20
CA VAL A 293 -7.02 11.32 -22.58
C VAL A 293 -6.16 10.37 -23.43
N PRO A 294 -4.82 10.46 -23.43
CA PRO A 294 -3.99 9.56 -24.24
C PRO A 294 -4.11 8.08 -23.85
N TRP A 295 -4.59 7.80 -22.62
CA TRP A 295 -4.74 6.43 -22.13
C TRP A 295 -6.06 5.78 -22.51
N ILE A 296 -7.14 6.56 -22.63
CA ILE A 296 -8.50 6.02 -22.73
C ILE A 296 -9.28 6.50 -23.96
N SER A 297 -8.63 7.23 -24.88
CA SER A 297 -9.30 7.50 -26.16
C SER A 297 -9.71 6.18 -26.82
N PRO A 298 -10.79 6.14 -27.59
CA PRO A 298 -11.28 4.90 -28.25
C PRO A 298 -10.21 4.21 -29.11
N GLU A 299 -9.27 4.99 -29.65
CA GLU A 299 -8.14 4.48 -30.44
C GLU A 299 -7.05 3.86 -29.55
N ALA A 300 -6.94 4.29 -28.29
CA ALA A 300 -5.88 3.88 -27.38
C ALA A 300 -6.23 2.58 -26.64
N ALA A 301 -7.42 2.48 -26.08
CA ALA A 301 -7.76 1.36 -25.21
C ALA A 301 -9.25 1.03 -25.16
N THR A 302 -9.53 -0.19 -24.74
CA THR A 302 -10.89 -0.71 -24.51
C THR A 302 -11.08 -1.03 -23.04
N PRO A 303 -12.21 -0.63 -22.41
CA PRO A 303 -12.51 -0.98 -21.03
C PRO A 303 -12.76 -2.49 -20.89
N THR A 304 -12.16 -3.10 -19.86
CA THR A 304 -12.27 -4.53 -19.56
C THR A 304 -13.15 -4.83 -18.36
N THR A 305 -13.53 -3.79 -17.58
CA THR A 305 -14.44 -3.93 -16.45
C THR A 305 -15.45 -2.77 -16.40
N SER A 306 -16.58 -2.99 -15.73
CA SER A 306 -17.37 -1.87 -15.20
C SER A 306 -16.58 -1.20 -14.05
N PRO A 307 -16.87 0.08 -13.72
CA PRO A 307 -16.31 0.70 -12.53
C PRO A 307 -16.77 -0.01 -11.25
N PHE A 308 -15.88 -0.13 -10.28
CA PHE A 308 -16.20 -0.69 -8.97
C PHE A 308 -15.49 0.11 -7.87
N GLY A 309 -16.12 0.17 -6.70
CA GLY A 309 -15.69 1.04 -5.62
C GLY A 309 -15.24 0.30 -4.37
N ILE A 310 -14.39 0.97 -3.59
CA ILE A 310 -14.06 0.58 -2.23
C ILE A 310 -14.09 1.81 -1.32
N GLY A 311 -14.80 1.70 -0.21
CA GLY A 311 -14.95 2.76 0.79
C GLY A 311 -14.55 2.27 2.19
N GLN A 312 -14.94 3.06 3.21
CA GLN A 312 -14.58 2.81 4.60
C GLN A 312 -13.05 2.66 4.78
N ILE A 313 -12.33 3.64 4.23
CA ILE A 313 -10.88 3.65 4.24
C ILE A 313 -10.41 4.22 5.58
N HIS A 314 -9.86 3.36 6.41
CA HIS A 314 -9.32 3.75 7.72
C HIS A 314 -7.83 3.46 7.80
N ALA A 315 -7.07 4.42 8.30
CA ALA A 315 -5.74 4.17 8.84
C ALA A 315 -5.89 3.51 10.21
N VAL A 316 -5.18 2.40 10.45
CA VAL A 316 -5.27 1.65 11.71
C VAL A 316 -3.87 1.30 12.18
N TRP A 317 -3.59 1.57 13.44
CA TRP A 317 -2.40 1.11 14.15
C TRP A 317 -2.81 0.35 15.39
N ARG A 318 -2.29 -0.85 15.58
CA ARG A 318 -2.53 -1.66 16.78
C ARG A 318 -1.24 -1.88 17.55
N ASP A 319 -1.25 -1.45 18.79
CA ASP A 319 -0.16 -1.70 19.74
C ASP A 319 -0.53 -2.89 20.61
N TYR A 320 0.14 -4.01 20.38
CA TYR A 320 -0.04 -5.25 21.15
C TYR A 320 0.79 -5.26 22.44
N ILE A 321 1.67 -4.28 22.61
CA ILE A 321 2.44 -4.03 23.82
C ILE A 321 2.35 -2.53 24.07
N PRO A 322 1.32 -2.03 24.78
CA PRO A 322 1.18 -0.61 25.11
C PRO A 322 2.43 -0.05 25.77
N SER A 323 2.74 1.22 25.52
CA SER A 323 4.03 1.86 25.82
C SER A 323 4.50 1.73 27.25
N ASP A 324 3.56 1.66 28.20
CA ASP A 324 3.83 1.68 29.64
C ASP A 324 3.78 0.28 30.27
N THR A 325 3.63 -0.77 29.49
CA THR A 325 3.48 -2.14 29.99
C THR A 325 4.49 -3.09 29.38
N SER A 326 4.86 -4.07 30.16
CA SER A 326 5.61 -5.23 29.70
C SER A 326 4.74 -6.10 28.78
N PRO A 327 5.32 -6.93 27.90
CA PRO A 327 4.55 -7.87 27.09
C PRO A 327 3.61 -8.74 27.93
N LYS A 328 2.30 -8.62 27.68
CA LYS A 328 1.26 -9.44 28.31
C LYS A 328 0.65 -10.44 27.34
N LEU A 329 1.14 -10.46 26.10
CA LEU A 329 0.75 -11.36 25.02
C LEU A 329 2.00 -11.95 24.37
N LEU A 330 2.17 -13.26 24.45
CA LEU A 330 3.34 -13.96 23.96
C LEU A 330 2.96 -14.94 22.84
N ASN A 331 3.95 -15.24 21.98
CA ASN A 331 3.84 -16.14 20.84
C ASN A 331 2.76 -15.76 19.82
N TYR A 332 2.37 -14.50 19.81
CA TYR A 332 1.48 -13.91 18.83
C TYR A 332 2.11 -12.67 18.20
N PHE A 333 2.05 -12.60 16.87
CA PHE A 333 2.54 -11.45 16.10
C PHE A 333 1.53 -11.06 15.03
N ALA A 334 1.26 -9.78 14.86
CA ALA A 334 0.46 -9.26 13.77
C ALA A 334 1.35 -8.53 12.76
N VAL A 335 1.14 -8.78 11.46
CA VAL A 335 1.93 -8.18 10.38
C VAL A 335 1.04 -7.56 9.31
N GLY A 336 1.59 -6.59 8.58
CA GLY A 336 0.87 -5.88 7.52
C GLY A 336 -0.37 -5.16 8.04
N ASP A 337 -1.46 -5.17 7.25
CA ASP A 337 -2.70 -4.47 7.56
C ASP A 337 -3.41 -4.95 8.85
N ALA A 338 -3.04 -6.11 9.37
CA ALA A 338 -3.53 -6.59 10.66
C ALA A 338 -2.94 -5.81 11.85
N ALA A 339 -1.72 -5.29 11.70
CA ALA A 339 -1.04 -4.47 12.70
C ALA A 339 -1.05 -2.97 12.34
N ALA A 340 -0.66 -2.64 11.11
CA ALA A 340 -0.48 -1.27 10.65
C ALA A 340 -1.03 -1.09 9.24
N ARG A 341 -2.21 -0.51 9.12
CA ARG A 341 -2.89 -0.27 7.84
C ARG A 341 -2.87 1.21 7.52
N THR A 342 -2.40 1.56 6.33
CA THR A 342 -2.43 2.92 5.79
C THR A 342 -3.51 3.06 4.72
N ASN A 343 -3.82 4.31 4.34
CA ASN A 343 -4.66 4.59 3.20
C ASN A 343 -4.02 4.02 1.90
N PRO A 344 -4.75 3.20 1.12
CA PRO A 344 -4.25 2.64 -0.14
C PRO A 344 -3.79 3.66 -1.18
N LEU A 345 -4.28 4.90 -1.10
CA LEU A 345 -3.93 6.00 -2.03
C LEU A 345 -2.42 6.16 -2.25
N TYR A 346 -1.64 5.91 -1.23
CA TYR A 346 -0.18 6.11 -1.30
C TYR A 346 0.59 4.87 -1.78
N GLY A 347 -0.10 3.74 -2.05
CA GLY A 347 0.52 2.51 -2.55
C GLY A 347 1.49 1.83 -1.59
N ARG A 348 1.47 2.16 -0.29
CA ARG A 348 2.50 1.74 0.69
C ARG A 348 2.28 0.34 1.26
N GLY A 349 1.03 -0.15 1.26
CA GLY A 349 0.62 -1.35 2.02
C GLY A 349 1.39 -2.62 1.67
N CYS A 350 1.61 -2.90 0.38
CA CYS A 350 2.36 -4.10 -0.03
C CYS A 350 3.82 -4.02 0.41
N SER A 351 4.45 -2.86 0.22
CA SER A 351 5.85 -2.64 0.58
C SER A 351 6.07 -2.69 2.10
N THR A 352 5.21 -2.02 2.88
CA THR A 352 5.29 -2.09 4.35
C THR A 352 4.97 -3.48 4.89
N GLY A 353 4.01 -4.20 4.27
CA GLY A 353 3.70 -5.58 4.64
C GLY A 353 4.85 -6.54 4.36
N THR A 354 5.55 -6.39 3.24
CA THR A 354 6.74 -7.19 2.92
C THR A 354 7.89 -6.90 3.89
N LEU A 355 8.15 -5.62 4.19
CA LEU A 355 9.14 -5.25 5.21
C LEU A 355 8.78 -5.84 6.56
N HIS A 356 7.53 -5.71 6.99
CA HIS A 356 7.06 -6.21 8.29
C HIS A 356 7.24 -7.73 8.43
N ALA A 357 6.98 -8.49 7.35
CA ALA A 357 7.25 -9.92 7.28
C ALA A 357 8.74 -10.25 7.52
N HIS A 358 9.65 -9.49 6.89
CA HIS A 358 11.10 -9.68 7.04
C HIS A 358 11.60 -9.28 8.42
N LEU A 359 11.10 -8.18 9.00
CA LEU A 359 11.41 -7.78 10.38
C LEU A 359 11.02 -8.87 11.39
N LEU A 360 9.85 -9.49 11.21
CA LEU A 360 9.43 -10.62 12.04
C LEU A 360 10.38 -11.82 11.87
N SER A 361 10.70 -12.17 10.62
CA SER A 361 11.61 -13.28 10.32
C SER A 361 13.01 -13.08 10.91
N GLU A 362 13.54 -11.85 10.90
CA GLU A 362 14.80 -11.52 11.54
C GLU A 362 14.72 -11.72 13.06
N VAL A 363 13.67 -11.20 13.70
CA VAL A 363 13.49 -11.32 15.15
C VAL A 363 13.36 -12.78 15.58
N LEU A 364 12.49 -13.56 14.92
CA LEU A 364 12.29 -14.96 15.26
C LEU A 364 13.53 -15.82 14.99
N GLY A 365 14.34 -15.45 13.99
CA GLY A 365 15.60 -16.12 13.67
C GLY A 365 16.75 -15.79 14.61
N SER A 366 16.71 -14.67 15.32
CA SER A 366 17.79 -14.23 16.23
C SER A 366 17.47 -14.42 17.71
N GLU A 367 16.17 -14.39 18.08
CA GLU A 367 15.71 -14.48 19.46
C GLU A 367 14.96 -15.79 19.69
N SER A 368 15.22 -16.45 20.83
CA SER A 368 14.52 -17.69 21.20
C SER A 368 13.49 -17.50 22.33
N ASP A 369 13.72 -16.50 23.17
CA ASP A 369 12.84 -16.20 24.30
C ASP A 369 11.57 -15.45 23.84
N PRO A 370 10.36 -15.94 24.17
CA PRO A 370 9.10 -15.33 23.70
C PRO A 370 8.91 -13.86 24.13
N TRP A 371 9.39 -13.50 25.31
CA TRP A 371 9.33 -12.13 25.82
C TRP A 371 10.23 -11.20 25.00
N GLN A 372 11.48 -11.60 24.78
CA GLN A 372 12.43 -10.83 23.99
C GLN A 372 11.98 -10.70 22.53
N ARG A 373 11.39 -11.75 21.95
CA ARG A 373 10.76 -11.69 20.63
C ARG A 373 9.69 -10.61 20.53
N ALA A 374 8.78 -10.56 21.52
CA ALA A 374 7.70 -9.58 21.54
C ALA A 374 8.25 -8.15 21.63
N VAL A 375 9.20 -7.89 22.54
CA VAL A 375 9.84 -6.59 22.71
C VAL A 375 10.63 -6.17 21.46
N ALA A 376 11.45 -7.07 20.92
CA ALA A 376 12.28 -6.78 19.74
C ALA A 376 11.43 -6.49 18.51
N PHE A 377 10.37 -7.26 18.27
CA PHE A 377 9.49 -7.05 17.12
C PHE A 377 8.72 -5.71 17.25
N LYS A 378 8.23 -5.37 18.44
CA LYS A 378 7.64 -4.05 18.68
C LYS A 378 8.62 -2.93 18.37
N ALA A 379 9.84 -3.00 18.89
CA ALA A 379 10.86 -1.97 18.69
C ALA A 379 11.16 -1.77 17.18
N LYS A 380 11.34 -2.86 16.42
CA LYS A 380 11.55 -2.78 14.96
C LYS A 380 10.33 -2.23 14.22
N THR A 381 9.13 -2.60 14.63
CA THR A 381 7.87 -2.09 14.05
C THR A 381 7.72 -0.58 14.28
N GLU A 382 7.98 -0.11 15.49
CA GLU A 382 7.97 1.32 15.83
C GLU A 382 9.07 2.09 15.08
N GLU A 383 10.24 1.51 14.91
CA GLU A 383 11.35 2.16 14.21
C GLU A 383 11.10 2.26 12.70
N GLU A 384 10.63 1.19 12.05
CA GLU A 384 10.58 1.09 10.58
C GLU A 384 9.20 1.39 9.99
N ILE A 385 8.12 0.94 10.62
CA ILE A 385 6.76 1.05 10.09
C ILE A 385 6.05 2.31 10.58
N ARG A 386 6.23 2.70 11.86
CA ARG A 386 5.55 3.85 12.47
C ARG A 386 5.78 5.17 11.73
N PRO A 387 7.00 5.52 11.27
CA PRO A 387 7.21 6.74 10.51
C PRO A 387 6.41 6.79 9.20
N ILE A 388 6.28 5.65 8.51
CA ILE A 388 5.52 5.53 7.26
C ILE A 388 4.02 5.68 7.53
N PHE A 389 3.52 5.05 8.60
CA PHE A 389 2.13 5.19 9.05
C PHE A 389 1.79 6.65 9.38
N ASN A 390 2.62 7.31 10.19
CA ASN A 390 2.41 8.71 10.59
C ASN A 390 2.45 9.67 9.40
N ALA A 391 3.33 9.45 8.42
CA ALA A 391 3.37 10.24 7.20
C ALA A 391 2.07 10.07 6.40
N SER A 392 1.57 8.84 6.21
CA SER A 392 0.30 8.56 5.52
C SER A 392 -0.87 9.22 6.22
N LEU A 393 -0.94 9.13 7.55
CA LEU A 393 -2.00 9.75 8.35
C LEU A 393 -1.98 11.29 8.24
N ASN A 394 -0.80 11.91 8.21
CA ASN A 394 -0.68 13.35 8.02
C ASN A 394 -1.12 13.79 6.61
N GLU A 395 -0.82 12.99 5.60
CA GLU A 395 -1.27 13.22 4.23
C GLU A 395 -2.79 13.14 4.13
N ASP A 396 -3.44 12.16 4.78
CA ASP A 396 -4.91 12.06 4.86
C ASP A 396 -5.51 13.29 5.52
N LYS A 397 -5.03 13.66 6.70
CA LYS A 397 -5.52 14.86 7.42
C LYS A 397 -5.37 16.15 6.60
N ASN A 398 -4.30 16.27 5.83
CA ASN A 398 -4.10 17.40 4.93
C ASN A 398 -5.05 17.35 3.72
N GLY A 399 -5.29 16.17 3.15
CA GLY A 399 -6.26 15.95 2.08
C GLY A 399 -7.68 16.33 2.48
N ILE A 400 -8.14 15.88 3.65
CA ILE A 400 -9.45 16.22 4.23
C ILE A 400 -9.59 17.74 4.39
N LYS A 401 -8.59 18.42 4.98
CA LYS A 401 -8.58 19.87 5.14
C LYS A 401 -8.64 20.60 3.80
N LYS A 402 -7.92 20.11 2.79
CA LYS A 402 -7.89 20.68 1.45
C LYS A 402 -9.25 20.57 0.75
N ALA A 403 -9.86 19.39 0.77
CA ALA A 403 -11.18 19.15 0.20
C ALA A 403 -12.26 20.02 0.87
N ALA A 404 -12.27 20.06 2.21
CA ALA A 404 -13.19 20.89 2.97
C ALA A 404 -13.05 22.40 2.69
N ALA A 405 -11.81 22.87 2.55
CA ALA A 405 -11.56 24.29 2.21
C ALA A 405 -12.05 24.63 0.81
N LEU A 406 -11.83 23.75 -0.16
CA LEU A 406 -12.28 23.95 -1.54
C LEU A 406 -13.80 24.05 -1.62
N ARG A 407 -14.54 23.14 -0.97
CA ARG A 407 -16.01 23.15 -0.92
C ARG A 407 -16.57 24.43 -0.30
N GLN A 408 -15.84 25.00 0.65
CA GLN A 408 -16.23 26.27 1.30
C GLN A 408 -15.74 27.52 0.58
N GLY A 409 -15.17 27.39 -0.64
CA GLY A 409 -14.59 28.51 -1.39
C GLY A 409 -13.40 29.18 -0.67
N ARG A 410 -12.79 28.51 0.31
CA ARG A 410 -11.69 29.05 1.12
C ARG A 410 -10.34 28.71 0.49
N SER A 411 -9.48 29.71 0.38
CA SER A 411 -8.09 29.49 -0.01
C SER A 411 -7.25 29.03 1.18
N LEU A 412 -6.51 27.93 1.04
CA LEU A 412 -5.50 27.47 1.99
C LEU A 412 -4.13 28.18 1.80
N ASP A 413 -3.97 28.96 0.74
CA ASP A 413 -2.71 29.66 0.44
C ASP A 413 -2.50 30.90 1.33
N LYS A 414 -3.52 31.34 2.05
CA LYS A 414 -3.44 32.47 3.01
C LYS A 414 -3.02 31.94 4.38
N ALA A 415 -1.82 32.32 4.80
CA ALA A 415 -1.32 31.96 6.13
C ALA A 415 -2.02 32.78 7.22
N LYS A 416 -2.44 32.11 8.30
CA LYS A 416 -3.04 32.70 9.49
C LYS A 416 -2.01 32.99 10.61
N SER A 417 -0.78 32.49 10.45
CA SER A 417 0.32 32.65 11.39
C SER A 417 1.67 32.61 10.69
N ILE A 418 2.71 33.12 11.33
CA ILE A 418 4.10 33.07 10.83
C ILE A 418 4.52 31.60 10.61
N LYS A 419 4.23 30.72 11.55
CA LYS A 419 4.53 29.26 11.43
C LYS A 419 3.87 28.67 10.18
N GLN A 420 2.59 28.97 9.95
CA GLN A 420 1.88 28.51 8.77
C GLN A 420 2.46 29.10 7.47
N TRP A 421 2.86 30.38 7.51
CA TRP A 421 3.51 31.01 6.36
C TRP A 421 4.82 30.31 5.99
N PHE A 422 5.66 29.99 6.98
CA PHE A 422 6.90 29.23 6.73
C PHE A 422 6.61 27.82 6.19
N GLY A 423 5.61 27.12 6.71
CA GLY A 423 5.21 25.81 6.18
C GLY A 423 4.77 25.88 4.71
N LEU A 424 3.94 26.87 4.35
CA LEU A 424 3.52 27.08 2.97
C LEU A 424 4.69 27.51 2.07
N ALA A 425 5.57 28.39 2.55
CA ALA A 425 6.74 28.82 1.80
C ALA A 425 7.72 27.65 1.54
N PHE A 426 7.92 26.79 2.52
CA PHE A 426 8.71 25.58 2.37
C PHE A 426 8.08 24.60 1.38
N GLY A 427 6.77 24.35 1.48
CA GLY A 427 6.06 23.47 0.55
C GLY A 427 6.13 23.98 -0.89
N ASP A 428 5.87 25.29 -1.12
CA ASP A 428 5.98 25.90 -2.43
C ASP A 428 7.42 25.80 -2.99
N ALA A 429 8.42 26.01 -2.15
CA ALA A 429 9.83 25.91 -2.52
C ALA A 429 10.24 24.47 -2.85
N LEU A 430 9.77 23.51 -2.08
CA LEU A 430 10.06 22.10 -2.31
C LEU A 430 9.47 21.61 -3.64
N VAL A 431 8.21 21.93 -3.92
CA VAL A 431 7.55 21.58 -5.18
C VAL A 431 8.30 22.21 -6.38
N ALA A 432 8.63 23.49 -6.30
CA ALA A 432 9.35 24.17 -7.35
C ALA A 432 10.78 23.62 -7.53
N ALA A 433 11.47 23.34 -6.43
CA ALA A 433 12.80 22.73 -6.48
C ALA A 433 12.77 21.33 -7.09
N ALA A 434 11.78 20.50 -6.72
CA ALA A 434 11.62 19.16 -7.27
C ALA A 434 11.31 19.16 -8.77
N ARG A 435 10.52 20.16 -9.24
CA ARG A 435 10.21 20.29 -10.66
C ARG A 435 11.42 20.64 -11.52
N TYR A 436 12.35 21.45 -11.02
CA TYR A 436 13.45 22.00 -11.83
C TYR A 436 14.84 21.50 -11.44
N GLN A 437 14.97 20.67 -10.43
CA GLN A 437 16.25 20.21 -9.91
C GLN A 437 16.23 18.69 -9.70
N LEU A 438 16.89 17.96 -10.58
CA LEU A 438 16.87 16.50 -10.60
C LEU A 438 17.29 15.88 -9.25
N HIS A 439 18.31 16.43 -8.55
CA HIS A 439 18.73 15.90 -7.26
C HIS A 439 17.68 16.06 -6.15
N VAL A 440 16.81 17.08 -6.23
CA VAL A 440 15.67 17.25 -5.31
C VAL A 440 14.57 16.26 -5.68
N HIS A 441 14.27 16.11 -6.97
CA HIS A 441 13.34 15.09 -7.47
C HIS A 441 13.76 13.70 -7.02
N ARG A 442 15.04 13.30 -7.21
CA ARG A 442 15.61 12.04 -6.74
C ARG A 442 15.41 11.83 -5.24
N GLY A 443 15.66 12.86 -4.43
CA GLY A 443 15.44 12.80 -2.98
C GLY A 443 13.98 12.52 -2.61
N ILE A 444 13.02 13.16 -3.30
CA ILE A 444 11.59 12.89 -3.10
C ILE A 444 11.26 11.46 -3.53
N MET A 445 11.80 11.00 -4.66
CA MET A 445 11.54 9.64 -5.15
C MET A 445 12.08 8.56 -4.21
N ARG A 446 13.15 8.80 -3.44
CA ARG A 446 13.61 7.92 -2.35
C ARG A 446 12.53 7.75 -1.27
N THR A 447 11.88 8.84 -0.88
CA THR A 447 10.78 8.78 0.10
C THR A 447 9.51 8.15 -0.49
N VAL A 448 9.15 8.46 -1.73
CA VAL A 448 7.99 7.88 -2.42
C VAL A 448 8.15 6.36 -2.54
N ASN A 449 9.34 5.90 -2.90
CA ASN A 449 9.68 4.48 -3.01
C ASN A 449 9.94 3.79 -1.66
N LEU A 450 9.82 4.50 -0.53
CA LEU A 450 10.09 4.01 0.82
C LEU A 450 11.52 3.46 1.01
N VAL A 451 12.45 3.81 0.13
CA VAL A 451 13.88 3.47 0.24
C VAL A 451 14.54 4.33 1.31
N GLU A 452 13.93 5.45 1.62
CA GLU A 452 14.33 6.35 2.70
C GLU A 452 13.10 6.72 3.55
N LYS A 453 13.29 6.81 4.87
CA LYS A 453 12.21 7.21 5.81
C LYS A 453 11.65 8.59 5.43
N PRO A 454 10.35 8.84 5.66
CA PRO A 454 9.71 10.12 5.33
C PRO A 454 10.50 11.32 5.86
N GLY A 455 10.80 12.27 4.95
CA GLY A 455 11.59 13.47 5.27
C GLY A 455 13.10 13.25 5.36
N GLY A 456 13.60 12.04 5.20
CA GLY A 456 15.03 11.70 5.28
C GLY A 456 15.88 12.45 4.26
N PHE A 457 15.36 12.66 3.04
CA PHE A 457 16.04 13.40 1.97
C PHE A 457 16.46 14.84 2.38
N LEU A 458 15.82 15.43 3.39
CA LEU A 458 16.21 16.74 3.92
C LEU A 458 17.50 16.70 4.77
N LYS A 459 18.01 15.52 5.09
CA LYS A 459 19.34 15.35 5.72
C LYS A 459 20.46 15.67 4.72
N ASP A 460 20.20 15.50 3.42
CA ASP A 460 21.13 15.89 2.36
C ASP A 460 21.29 17.43 2.32
N LYS A 461 22.51 17.90 2.56
CA LYS A 461 22.86 19.32 2.55
C LYS A 461 22.60 19.97 1.18
N ARG A 462 22.85 19.23 0.08
CA ARG A 462 22.65 19.73 -1.29
C ARG A 462 21.16 20.01 -1.53
N ILE A 463 20.29 19.08 -1.17
CA ILE A 463 18.84 19.23 -1.29
C ILE A 463 18.34 20.38 -0.41
N ARG A 464 18.72 20.37 0.88
CA ARG A 464 18.31 21.40 1.84
C ARG A 464 18.70 22.81 1.39
N ASN A 465 19.95 22.99 0.93
CA ASN A 465 20.42 24.27 0.45
C ASN A 465 19.67 24.73 -0.81
N THR A 466 19.32 23.80 -1.70
CA THR A 466 18.53 24.10 -2.89
C THR A 466 17.13 24.54 -2.51
N VAL A 467 16.41 23.79 -1.65
CA VAL A 467 15.08 24.19 -1.18
C VAL A 467 15.12 25.55 -0.49
N PHE A 468 16.15 25.83 0.31
CA PHE A 468 16.31 27.13 0.95
C PHE A 468 16.50 28.27 -0.07
N ARG A 469 17.31 28.07 -1.13
CA ARG A 469 17.44 29.07 -2.21
C ARG A 469 16.09 29.31 -2.89
N TYR A 470 15.28 28.26 -3.10
CA TYR A 470 13.94 28.42 -3.66
C TYR A 470 13.01 29.16 -2.69
N MET A 471 13.11 28.97 -1.38
CA MET A 471 12.36 29.78 -0.42
C MET A 471 12.66 31.28 -0.55
N LEU A 472 13.93 31.65 -0.77
CA LEU A 472 14.34 33.04 -0.98
C LEU A 472 13.78 33.66 -2.27
N ARG A 473 13.35 32.86 -3.27
CA ARG A 473 12.66 33.38 -4.48
C ARG A 473 11.27 33.93 -4.17
N GLY A 474 10.71 33.56 -3.04
CA GLY A 474 9.38 33.94 -2.58
C GLY A 474 8.25 33.07 -3.12
N ARG A 475 7.16 32.97 -2.34
CA ARG A 475 6.03 32.08 -2.56
C ARG A 475 5.37 32.26 -3.94
N LYS A 476 5.18 33.51 -4.40
CA LYS A 476 4.53 33.81 -5.69
C LYS A 476 5.26 33.16 -6.87
N LYS A 477 6.59 33.26 -6.89
CA LYS A 477 7.41 32.66 -7.97
C LYS A 477 7.41 31.13 -7.90
N ASN A 478 7.46 30.58 -6.71
CA ASN A 478 7.45 29.14 -6.52
C ASN A 478 6.08 28.52 -6.82
N ALA A 479 4.99 29.20 -6.48
CA ALA A 479 3.63 28.74 -6.78
C ALA A 479 3.37 28.61 -8.29
N ALA A 480 4.05 29.41 -9.13
CA ALA A 480 3.97 29.29 -10.58
C ALA A 480 4.55 27.95 -11.12
N ALA A 481 5.36 27.25 -10.33
CA ALA A 481 5.87 25.92 -10.66
C ALA A 481 4.86 24.79 -10.38
N ARG A 482 3.76 25.07 -9.71
CA ARG A 482 2.68 24.09 -9.51
C ARG A 482 2.02 23.84 -10.86
N ILE A 483 1.73 22.56 -11.14
CA ILE A 483 0.90 22.18 -12.28
C ILE A 483 -0.47 22.83 -12.07
N GLN A 484 -0.94 23.57 -13.06
CA GLN A 484 -2.27 24.18 -13.00
C GLN A 484 -3.35 23.08 -13.04
N ARG A 485 -4.44 23.29 -12.31
CA ARG A 485 -5.58 22.40 -12.39
C ARG A 485 -6.22 22.54 -13.76
N SER A 486 -6.42 21.43 -14.44
CA SER A 486 -6.93 21.42 -15.81
C SER A 486 -8.45 21.62 -15.89
N VAL A 487 -9.20 21.18 -14.88
CA VAL A 487 -10.67 21.28 -14.85
C VAL A 487 -11.09 21.64 -13.43
N ASP A 488 -11.99 22.63 -13.31
CA ASP A 488 -12.58 22.96 -12.02
C ASP A 488 -13.80 22.05 -11.69
N ARG A 489 -14.28 22.12 -10.44
CA ARG A 489 -15.37 21.26 -9.99
C ARG A 489 -16.69 21.51 -10.74
N ASP A 490 -17.03 22.77 -10.97
CA ASP A 490 -18.32 23.13 -11.58
C ASP A 490 -18.34 22.77 -13.08
N GLU A 491 -17.21 22.87 -13.76
CA GLU A 491 -17.03 22.36 -15.13
C GLU A 491 -17.20 20.84 -15.16
N MET A 492 -16.58 20.10 -14.23
CA MET A 492 -16.71 18.65 -14.16
C MET A 492 -18.16 18.21 -13.87
N ILE A 493 -18.91 18.94 -13.03
CA ILE A 493 -20.34 18.67 -12.77
C ILE A 493 -21.18 18.89 -14.03
N LYS A 494 -20.90 19.90 -14.84
CA LYS A 494 -21.58 20.11 -16.12
C LYS A 494 -21.35 18.93 -17.07
N VAL A 495 -20.11 18.47 -17.18
CA VAL A 495 -19.76 17.32 -18.02
C VAL A 495 -20.61 16.09 -17.69
N ILE A 496 -20.77 15.75 -16.41
CA ILE A 496 -21.58 14.57 -16.02
C ILE A 496 -23.08 14.76 -16.20
N GLY A 497 -23.56 15.99 -16.34
CA GLY A 497 -24.95 16.33 -16.62
C GLY A 497 -25.33 16.22 -18.10
N GLU A 498 -24.36 16.20 -19.00
CA GLU A 498 -24.59 16.05 -20.43
C GLU A 498 -25.01 14.60 -20.78
N PRO A 499 -25.92 14.40 -21.76
CA PRO A 499 -26.23 13.07 -22.25
C PRO A 499 -24.99 12.45 -22.91
N THR A 500 -24.77 11.18 -22.63
CA THR A 500 -23.68 10.37 -23.20
C THR A 500 -23.99 9.94 -24.61
#